data_fb86c8538f1bd358d1d8d97e6bbc6903
#
_entry.id   fb86c8538f1bd358d1d8d97e6bbc6903
#
_cell.length_a   1.000
_cell.length_b   1.000
_cell.length_c   1.000
_cell.angle_alpha   90.00
_cell.angle_beta   90.00
_cell.angle_gamma   90.00
#
_symmetry.space_group_name_H-M   'P 1'
#
loop_
_entity.id
_entity.type
_entity.pdbx_description
1 polymer ?
#
loop_
_entity_poly.entity_id
_entity_poly.type
_entity_poly.pdbx_seq_one_letter_code
_entity_poly.pdbx_strand_id
1 'polypeptide(L)'
;MLTKCVDSACWEKNLNVSDEGVLAEVLSTAGYNGKELITKANAPEIKSKLRKLTAEAKEIGICGVPTYRVFKEDGQNNWKNVGGLVWGQDETNVVEDLIAGWDPERSDVLAEPRKGEQKVTARL
;
A
#
# COMPACT_ATOMS: atom_id res chain seq x y z
N MET A 1 11.29 11.60 5.11
CA MET A 1 11.00 10.45 4.22
C MET A 1 10.51 11.00 2.90
N LEU A 2 11.08 10.55 1.78
CA LEU A 2 10.89 11.10 0.42
C LEU A 2 9.42 11.16 -0.01
N THR A 3 8.65 10.09 0.18
CA THR A 3 7.22 10.02 -0.16
C THR A 3 6.41 11.14 0.50
N LYS A 4 6.65 11.40 1.80
CA LYS A 4 5.91 12.46 2.51
C LYS A 4 6.13 13.85 1.94
N CYS A 5 7.34 14.19 1.46
CA CYS A 5 7.56 15.52 0.90
C CYS A 5 6.90 15.70 -0.46
N VAL A 6 6.80 14.64 -1.27
CA VAL A 6 6.09 14.66 -2.55
C VAL A 6 4.58 14.72 -2.33
N ASP A 7 4.05 13.92 -1.40
CA ASP A 7 2.62 13.94 -1.04
C ASP A 7 2.19 15.31 -0.49
N SER A 8 2.96 15.88 0.45
CA SER A 8 2.70 17.23 0.98
C SER A 8 2.77 18.30 -0.12
N ALA A 9 3.72 18.21 -1.05
CA ALA A 9 3.80 19.13 -2.18
C ALA A 9 2.55 19.07 -3.07
N CYS A 10 2.07 17.85 -3.36
CA CYS A 10 0.88 17.63 -4.19
C CYS A 10 -0.41 18.01 -3.46
N TRP A 11 -0.64 17.43 -2.28
CA TRP A 11 -1.96 17.44 -1.64
C TRP A 11 -2.18 18.60 -0.67
N GLU A 12 -1.12 19.13 -0.04
CA GLU A 12 -1.23 20.25 0.89
C GLU A 12 -0.89 21.59 0.22
N LYS A 13 0.15 21.60 -0.67
CA LYS A 13 0.65 22.83 -1.30
C LYS A 13 0.13 23.02 -2.74
N ASN A 14 -0.61 22.04 -3.25
CA ASN A 14 -1.19 22.03 -4.59
C ASN A 14 -0.16 22.31 -5.71
N LEU A 15 1.06 21.77 -5.57
CA LEU A 15 2.11 21.91 -6.56
C LEU A 15 1.98 20.83 -7.64
N ASN A 16 2.30 21.19 -8.88
CA ASN A 16 2.33 20.22 -9.99
C ASN A 16 3.60 19.35 -9.92
N VAL A 17 3.55 18.26 -9.16
CA VAL A 17 4.68 17.32 -9.02
C VAL A 17 4.96 16.48 -10.27
N SER A 18 4.13 16.61 -11.33
CA SER A 18 4.42 16.02 -12.65
C SER A 18 5.43 16.85 -13.44
N ASP A 19 5.66 18.09 -13.05
CA ASP A 19 6.73 18.93 -13.59
C ASP A 19 8.06 18.57 -12.92
N GLU A 20 9.04 18.15 -13.72
CA GLU A 20 10.34 17.71 -13.21
C GLU A 20 11.11 18.83 -12.48
N GLY A 21 10.93 20.09 -12.91
CA GLY A 21 11.55 21.24 -12.26
C GLY A 21 10.98 21.47 -10.85
N VAL A 22 9.65 21.48 -10.75
CA VAL A 22 8.93 21.58 -9.47
C VAL A 22 9.30 20.44 -8.55
N LEU A 23 9.31 19.22 -9.07
CA LEU A 23 9.65 18.04 -8.29
C LEU A 23 11.12 18.09 -7.80
N ALA A 24 12.05 18.54 -8.65
CA ALA A 24 13.46 18.71 -8.28
C ALA A 24 13.62 19.71 -7.14
N GLU A 25 12.90 20.82 -7.17
CA GLU A 25 12.93 21.84 -6.12
C GLU A 25 12.35 21.32 -4.81
N VAL A 26 11.20 20.64 -4.85
CA VAL A 26 10.56 20.01 -3.69
C VAL A 26 11.51 19.03 -3.01
N LEU A 27 12.15 18.17 -3.79
CA LEU A 27 13.11 17.20 -3.28
C LEU A 27 14.37 17.87 -2.70
N SER A 28 14.88 18.92 -3.36
CA SER A 28 16.05 19.65 -2.90
C SER A 28 15.78 20.40 -1.60
N THR A 29 14.60 20.99 -1.46
CA THR A 29 14.16 21.64 -0.22
C THR A 29 14.05 20.64 0.95
N ALA A 30 13.71 19.39 0.66
CA ALA A 30 13.67 18.29 1.63
C ALA A 30 15.05 17.65 1.92
N GLY A 31 16.14 18.21 1.38
CA GLY A 31 17.50 17.75 1.65
C GLY A 31 18.00 16.62 0.73
N TYR A 32 17.28 16.33 -0.36
CA TYR A 32 17.70 15.32 -1.34
C TYR A 32 18.36 15.96 -2.56
N ASN A 33 19.15 15.19 -3.29
CA ASN A 33 19.61 15.61 -4.61
C ASN A 33 18.48 15.38 -5.65
N GLY A 34 17.59 16.37 -5.77
CA GLY A 34 16.37 16.25 -6.59
C GLY A 34 16.67 15.94 -8.06
N LYS A 35 17.66 16.64 -8.65
CA LYS A 35 18.03 16.41 -10.06
C LYS A 35 18.56 15.00 -10.32
N GLU A 36 19.42 14.52 -9.44
CA GLU A 36 19.97 13.15 -9.52
C GLU A 36 18.87 12.10 -9.40
N LEU A 37 17.94 12.29 -8.44
CA LEU A 37 16.83 11.36 -8.24
C LEU A 37 15.91 11.30 -9.47
N ILE A 38 15.61 12.43 -10.09
CA ILE A 38 14.79 12.48 -11.32
C ILE A 38 15.54 11.79 -12.47
N THR A 39 16.82 12.05 -12.64
CA THR A 39 17.63 11.37 -13.65
C THR A 39 17.63 9.86 -13.46
N LYS A 40 17.80 9.38 -12.22
CA LYS A 40 17.71 7.95 -11.89
C LYS A 40 16.31 7.38 -12.14
N ALA A 41 15.25 8.10 -11.75
CA ALA A 41 13.87 7.65 -11.97
C ALA A 41 13.53 7.54 -13.46
N ASN A 42 14.14 8.39 -14.31
CA ASN A 42 13.95 8.35 -15.75
C ASN A 42 14.80 7.30 -16.48
N ALA A 43 15.70 6.61 -15.78
CA ALA A 43 16.53 5.58 -16.39
C ALA A 43 15.66 4.43 -16.96
N PRO A 44 16.02 3.89 -18.15
CA PRO A 44 15.20 2.87 -18.83
C PRO A 44 14.95 1.63 -18.00
N GLU A 45 15.92 1.19 -17.21
CA GLU A 45 15.83 0.05 -16.31
C GLU A 45 14.80 0.27 -15.20
N ILE A 46 14.72 1.49 -14.64
CA ILE A 46 13.73 1.83 -13.60
C ILE A 46 12.33 1.88 -14.20
N LYS A 47 12.17 2.48 -15.37
CA LYS A 47 10.89 2.49 -16.10
C LYS A 47 10.44 1.07 -16.49
N SER A 48 11.37 0.23 -16.92
CA SER A 48 11.07 -1.18 -17.23
C SER A 48 10.64 -1.96 -15.98
N LYS A 49 11.35 -1.77 -14.86
CA LYS A 49 11.00 -2.38 -13.57
C LYS A 49 9.61 -1.95 -13.11
N LEU A 50 9.29 -0.65 -13.21
CA LEU A 50 7.97 -0.16 -12.84
C LEU A 50 6.86 -0.79 -13.69
N ARG A 51 7.05 -0.88 -15.01
CA ARG A 51 6.08 -1.52 -15.91
C ARG A 51 5.86 -2.98 -15.55
N LYS A 52 6.95 -3.72 -15.27
CA LYS A 52 6.89 -5.11 -14.86
C LYS A 52 6.10 -5.28 -13.57
N LEU A 53 6.43 -4.52 -12.52
CA LEU A 53 5.71 -4.58 -11.24
C LEU A 53 4.23 -4.19 -11.37
N THR A 54 3.92 -3.21 -12.24
CA THR A 54 2.53 -2.82 -12.52
C THR A 54 1.77 -3.92 -13.24
N ALA A 55 2.41 -4.63 -14.18
CA ALA A 55 1.79 -5.77 -14.86
C ALA A 55 1.53 -6.92 -13.89
N GLU A 56 2.50 -7.26 -13.03
CA GLU A 56 2.35 -8.27 -11.98
C GLU A 56 1.20 -7.91 -11.02
N ALA A 57 1.12 -6.64 -10.58
CA ALA A 57 0.02 -6.17 -9.74
C ALA A 57 -1.34 -6.34 -10.41
N LYS A 58 -1.44 -6.02 -11.71
CA LYS A 58 -2.66 -6.21 -12.49
C LYS A 58 -3.06 -7.69 -12.61
N GLU A 59 -2.09 -8.57 -12.85
CA GLU A 59 -2.32 -10.03 -12.97
C GLU A 59 -2.90 -10.64 -11.70
N ILE A 60 -2.50 -10.16 -10.52
CA ILE A 60 -3.05 -10.62 -9.24
C ILE A 60 -4.33 -9.90 -8.81
N GLY A 61 -4.88 -9.02 -9.68
CA GLY A 61 -6.19 -8.37 -9.47
C GLY A 61 -6.15 -7.06 -8.70
N ILE A 62 -4.98 -6.43 -8.51
CA ILE A 62 -4.89 -5.11 -7.87
C ILE A 62 -5.51 -4.06 -8.79
N CYS A 63 -6.55 -3.38 -8.32
CA CYS A 63 -7.29 -2.35 -9.06
C CYS A 63 -6.94 -0.92 -8.65
N GLY A 64 -6.22 -0.74 -7.54
CA GLY A 64 -5.86 0.59 -7.02
C GLY A 64 -4.91 0.52 -5.82
N VAL A 65 -4.54 1.69 -5.31
CA VAL A 65 -3.63 1.84 -4.18
C VAL A 65 -4.29 2.67 -3.06
N PRO A 66 -4.01 2.36 -1.80
CA PRO A 66 -3.21 1.22 -1.33
C PRO A 66 -3.94 -0.11 -1.49
N THR A 67 -3.21 -1.17 -1.78
CA THR A 67 -3.70 -2.56 -1.70
C THR A 67 -2.73 -3.36 -0.88
N TYR A 68 -3.25 -4.14 0.06
CA TYR A 68 -2.48 -4.98 0.97
C TYR A 68 -2.71 -6.45 0.64
N ARG A 69 -1.66 -7.23 0.82
CA ARG A 69 -1.71 -8.68 0.73
C ARG A 69 -0.92 -9.25 1.91
N VAL A 70 -1.62 -9.95 2.79
CA VAL A 70 -1.03 -10.52 4.00
C VAL A 70 -0.50 -11.91 3.70
N PHE A 71 0.73 -12.18 4.14
CA PHE A 71 1.32 -13.52 4.08
C PHE A 71 1.69 -13.97 5.48
N LYS A 72 1.44 -15.23 5.78
CA LYS A 72 1.82 -15.88 7.03
C LYS A 72 2.81 -16.99 6.76
N GLU A 73 3.86 -17.04 7.54
CA GLU A 73 4.83 -18.13 7.53
C GLU A 73 4.28 -19.34 8.30
N ASP A 74 4.46 -20.54 7.75
CA ASP A 74 3.97 -21.79 8.34
C ASP A 74 4.98 -22.47 9.31
N GLY A 75 6.06 -21.78 9.65
CA GLY A 75 7.15 -22.31 10.50
C GLY A 75 8.15 -23.21 9.74
N GLN A 76 7.96 -23.41 8.44
CA GLN A 76 8.86 -24.14 7.56
C GLN A 76 9.44 -23.27 6.43
N ASN A 77 9.44 -21.95 6.66
CA ASN A 77 9.85 -20.93 5.70
C ASN A 77 8.98 -20.87 4.42
N ASN A 78 7.73 -21.41 4.47
CA ASN A 78 6.75 -21.24 3.41
C ASN A 78 5.77 -20.12 3.77
N TRP A 79 5.53 -19.24 2.82
CA TRP A 79 4.64 -18.10 2.99
C TRP A 79 3.32 -18.36 2.27
N LYS A 80 2.22 -18.39 3.01
CA LYS A 80 0.86 -18.51 2.47
C LYS A 80 0.14 -17.18 2.51
N ASN A 81 -0.57 -16.86 1.45
CA ASN A 81 -1.47 -15.71 1.44
C ASN A 81 -2.66 -15.97 2.36
N VAL A 82 -3.08 -14.97 3.12
CA VAL A 82 -4.22 -15.00 4.02
C VAL A 82 -5.19 -13.90 3.64
N GLY A 83 -6.46 -14.23 3.46
CA GLY A 83 -7.55 -13.27 3.27
C GLY A 83 -7.59 -12.53 1.93
N GLY A 84 -6.81 -12.94 0.93
CA GLY A 84 -6.84 -12.34 -0.40
C GLY A 84 -6.23 -10.95 -0.47
N LEU A 85 -6.86 -10.05 -1.24
CA LEU A 85 -6.46 -8.65 -1.39
C LEU A 85 -7.36 -7.75 -0.55
N VAL A 86 -6.77 -6.84 0.21
CA VAL A 86 -7.48 -5.80 0.96
C VAL A 86 -7.17 -4.47 0.31
N TRP A 87 -8.18 -3.82 -0.27
CA TRP A 87 -8.03 -2.56 -0.98
C TRP A 87 -8.67 -1.41 -0.21
N GLY A 88 -7.93 -0.35 -0.01
CA GLY A 88 -8.38 0.88 0.61
C GLY A 88 -7.56 1.25 1.85
N GLN A 89 -7.42 2.54 2.07
CA GLN A 89 -6.72 3.08 3.26
C GLN A 89 -7.55 2.96 4.53
N ASP A 90 -8.84 2.80 4.38
CA ASP A 90 -9.85 2.64 5.43
C ASP A 90 -10.02 1.19 5.89
N GLU A 91 -9.44 0.24 5.17
CA GLU A 91 -9.52 -1.20 5.45
C GLU A 91 -8.29 -1.73 6.25
N THR A 92 -7.54 -0.86 6.90
CA THR A 92 -6.35 -1.27 7.69
C THR A 92 -6.69 -2.14 8.90
N ASN A 93 -7.89 -2.01 9.46
CA ASN A 93 -8.43 -2.89 10.50
C ASN A 93 -8.55 -4.33 10.02
N VAL A 94 -8.99 -4.55 8.77
CA VAL A 94 -9.04 -5.89 8.16
C VAL A 94 -7.64 -6.48 8.03
N VAL A 95 -6.66 -5.66 7.63
CA VAL A 95 -5.24 -6.08 7.56
C VAL A 95 -4.72 -6.48 8.94
N GLU A 96 -5.04 -5.71 9.98
CA GLU A 96 -4.65 -6.01 11.36
C GLU A 96 -5.28 -7.32 11.84
N ASP A 97 -6.56 -7.56 11.55
CA ASP A 97 -7.27 -8.80 11.89
C ASP A 97 -6.66 -10.02 11.19
N LEU A 98 -6.29 -9.90 9.89
CA LEU A 98 -5.59 -10.95 9.16
C LEU A 98 -4.21 -11.27 9.77
N ILE A 99 -3.46 -10.23 10.17
CA ILE A 99 -2.16 -10.39 10.84
C ILE A 99 -2.35 -11.05 12.21
N ALA A 100 -3.43 -10.70 12.93
CA ALA A 100 -3.78 -11.29 14.21
C ALA A 100 -4.26 -12.75 14.11
N GLY A 101 -4.51 -13.24 12.89
CA GLY A 101 -4.86 -14.64 12.63
C GLY A 101 -6.32 -14.89 12.26
N TRP A 102 -7.09 -13.83 12.01
CA TRP A 102 -8.39 -14.01 11.41
C TRP A 102 -8.23 -14.60 9.99
N ASP A 103 -9.07 -15.59 9.68
CA ASP A 103 -9.07 -16.26 8.38
C ASP A 103 -10.50 -16.30 7.84
N PRO A 104 -10.83 -15.52 6.80
CA PRO A 104 -12.17 -15.46 6.26
C PRO A 104 -12.63 -16.77 5.59
N GLU A 105 -11.71 -17.66 5.25
CA GLU A 105 -12.03 -18.96 4.67
C GLU A 105 -12.37 -20.03 5.72
N ARG A 106 -12.12 -19.72 7.00
CA ARG A 106 -12.44 -20.60 8.12
C ARG A 106 -13.82 -20.27 8.68
N SER A 107 -14.82 -21.05 8.32
CA SER A 107 -16.20 -20.90 8.75
C SER A 107 -16.44 -21.15 10.25
N ASP A 108 -15.48 -21.76 10.94
CA ASP A 108 -15.54 -22.05 12.38
C ASP A 108 -15.16 -20.85 13.28
N VAL A 109 -14.65 -19.77 12.70
CA VAL A 109 -14.22 -18.56 13.44
C VAL A 109 -15.34 -17.50 13.54
N LEU A 110 -16.55 -17.79 13.06
CA LEU A 110 -17.72 -16.92 13.29
C LEU A 110 -18.26 -16.97 14.72
N ALA A 111 -17.53 -17.58 15.65
CA ALA A 111 -17.96 -17.73 17.03
C ALA A 111 -16.96 -17.07 17.98
N GLU A 112 -17.29 -15.99 18.42
CA GLU A 112 -17.20 -15.28 19.69
C GLU A 112 -16.85 -13.81 19.49
N PRO A 113 -17.78 -12.92 19.80
CA PRO A 113 -17.46 -11.49 19.89
C PRO A 113 -16.44 -11.31 21.01
N ARG A 114 -15.39 -10.54 20.73
CA ARG A 114 -14.42 -10.09 21.75
C ARG A 114 -15.21 -9.54 22.93
N LYS A 115 -14.95 -10.03 24.13
CA LYS A 115 -15.60 -9.52 25.33
C LYS A 115 -15.37 -8.01 25.42
N GLY A 116 -16.39 -7.22 25.14
CA GLY A 116 -16.37 -5.76 25.25
C GLY A 116 -16.78 -4.95 24.02
N GLU A 117 -16.99 -5.56 22.85
CA GLU A 117 -17.46 -4.83 21.67
C GLU A 117 -18.99 -4.86 21.55
N GLN A 118 -19.59 -3.68 21.56
CA GLN A 118 -21.01 -3.50 21.25
C GLN A 118 -21.24 -3.86 19.77
N LYS A 119 -22.26 -4.71 19.49
CA LYS A 119 -22.72 -5.01 18.14
C LYS A 119 -23.12 -3.72 17.43
N VAL A 120 -22.32 -3.28 16.48
CA VAL A 120 -22.76 -2.29 15.49
C VAL A 120 -23.53 -3.06 14.42
N THR A 121 -24.87 -3.01 14.49
CA THR A 121 -25.75 -3.48 13.43
C THR A 121 -25.76 -2.43 12.33
N ALA A 122 -25.05 -2.67 11.23
CA ALA A 122 -25.27 -1.92 10.00
C ALA A 122 -26.70 -2.21 9.51
N ARG A 123 -27.56 -1.19 9.50
CA ARG A 123 -28.81 -1.22 8.73
C ARG A 123 -28.48 -0.75 7.32
N LEU A 124 -28.69 -1.62 6.33
CA LEU A 124 -28.80 -1.25 4.92
C LEU A 124 -30.06 -0.42 4.68
#